data_6b2013b71b1c65313349226d53d28ea6
#
_entry.id   6b2013b71b1c65313349226d53d28ea6
#
_cell.length_a   1.000
_cell.length_b   1.000
_cell.length_c   1.000
_cell.angle_alpha   90.00
_cell.angle_beta   90.00
_cell.angle_gamma   90.00
#
_symmetry.space_group_name_H-M   'P 1'
#
loop_
_entity.id
_entity.type
_entity.pdbx_description
1 polymer ?
#
loop_
_entity_poly.entity_id
_entity_poly.type
_entity_poly.pdbx_seq_one_letter_code
_entity_poly.pdbx_strand_id
1 'polypeptide(L)'
;MNIGIIGLGDMGSLCARKWAEKGYSVFGCDLPENYESLKEVFQGSSAVIMKNATDVARDADFLLFSVETANISQVVELVADFVKPGTIVAGQTSVKFPEIEAFDRYLAPDIDVFTCHSLHGPAFSTVGQKLIVVPHRVSEDAYRKGLAIYKALESEIIEIESYLQHDKIMADTQAVTHMGFESMGTAWKNSGFYPWDHGAYSTGIDNVKILTTLRIFSYKAHVYAGLAILNPFAREQVKQYAKSESELFKMMICEQEAEFRKRIRAANEFVFHGERDFITLDVEVMKDFKMAEEGEDHMPNSHLSLLAMVDSWYQMKVNPYENLICQTPPFRLRLGIAEYLFKNEALLEETIQAALYDKGIRADDLEFHSAVREWASIIEYGDMDGYITHFNQVKDFFADRLQDGAKQSSRLIEKLSQ
;
A
#
# COMPACT_ATOMS: atom_id res chain seq x y z
N MET A 1 -27.44 15.55 10.68
CA MET A 1 -27.04 14.80 9.47
C MET A 1 -26.80 13.38 9.87
N ASN A 2 -27.47 12.47 9.20
CA ASN A 2 -27.39 11.03 9.43
C ASN A 2 -26.29 10.43 8.58
N ILE A 3 -25.32 9.76 9.20
CA ILE A 3 -24.22 9.07 8.52
C ILE A 3 -24.55 7.59 8.43
N GLY A 4 -24.75 7.09 7.21
CA GLY A 4 -24.90 5.68 6.90
C GLY A 4 -23.58 5.07 6.46
N ILE A 5 -23.27 3.85 6.92
CA ILE A 5 -22.06 3.12 6.53
C ILE A 5 -22.44 1.72 6.06
N ILE A 6 -22.07 1.39 4.82
CA ILE A 6 -22.19 0.04 4.28
C ILE A 6 -20.79 -0.60 4.27
N GLY A 7 -20.64 -1.67 5.04
CA GLY A 7 -19.37 -2.31 5.34
C GLY A 7 -18.81 -1.84 6.68
N LEU A 8 -19.06 -2.61 7.74
CA LEU A 8 -18.56 -2.38 9.10
C LEU A 8 -17.37 -3.32 9.41
N GLY A 9 -16.53 -3.55 8.42
CA GLY A 9 -15.22 -4.15 8.63
C GLY A 9 -14.31 -3.23 9.46
N ASP A 10 -13.00 -3.48 9.47
CA ASP A 10 -12.06 -2.78 10.35
C ASP A 10 -12.12 -1.24 10.18
N MET A 11 -12.07 -0.75 8.93
CA MET A 11 -12.05 0.70 8.64
C MET A 11 -13.43 1.34 8.80
N GLY A 12 -14.50 0.68 8.33
CA GLY A 12 -15.87 1.19 8.52
C GLY A 12 -16.24 1.30 9.98
N SER A 13 -15.87 0.32 10.80
CA SER A 13 -16.06 0.33 12.25
C SER A 13 -15.27 1.45 12.94
N LEU A 14 -14.02 1.72 12.49
CA LEU A 14 -13.22 2.82 13.01
C LEU A 14 -13.91 4.18 12.74
N CYS A 15 -14.35 4.42 11.50
CA CYS A 15 -15.08 5.64 11.13
C CYS A 15 -16.40 5.77 11.89
N ALA A 16 -17.17 4.68 12.00
CA ALA A 16 -18.44 4.67 12.72
C ALA A 16 -18.31 5.12 14.18
N ARG A 17 -17.33 4.54 14.90
CA ARG A 17 -17.04 4.92 16.28
C ARG A 17 -16.62 6.38 16.39
N LYS A 18 -15.68 6.82 15.54
CA LYS A 18 -15.14 8.18 15.59
C LYS A 18 -16.23 9.23 15.34
N TRP A 19 -17.07 9.03 14.34
CA TRP A 19 -18.20 9.95 14.10
C TRP A 19 -19.25 9.91 15.20
N ALA A 20 -19.56 8.73 15.74
CA ALA A 20 -20.47 8.60 16.89
C ALA A 20 -19.95 9.33 18.14
N GLU A 21 -18.63 9.23 18.43
CA GLU A 21 -17.96 9.98 19.50
C GLU A 21 -18.02 11.49 19.30
N LYS A 22 -18.03 11.96 18.06
CA LYS A 22 -18.19 13.38 17.70
C LYS A 22 -19.65 13.85 17.67
N GLY A 23 -20.59 12.99 18.07
CA GLY A 23 -22.00 13.33 18.21
C GLY A 23 -22.84 13.26 16.94
N TYR A 24 -22.31 12.65 15.86
CA TYR A 24 -23.13 12.36 14.68
C TYR A 24 -24.09 11.18 14.94
N SER A 25 -25.26 11.23 14.30
CA SER A 25 -26.16 10.08 14.22
C SER A 25 -25.57 9.11 13.20
N VAL A 26 -25.02 7.99 13.67
CA VAL A 26 -24.34 6.99 12.83
C VAL A 26 -25.10 5.68 12.86
N PHE A 27 -25.31 5.09 11.70
CA PHE A 27 -25.84 3.75 11.57
C PHE A 27 -25.14 3.04 10.41
N GLY A 28 -25.10 1.72 10.47
CA GLY A 28 -24.43 0.97 9.43
C GLY A 28 -24.77 -0.51 9.46
N CYS A 29 -24.36 -1.19 8.41
CA CYS A 29 -24.53 -2.62 8.25
C CYS A 29 -23.29 -3.28 7.67
N ASP A 30 -23.26 -4.58 7.74
CA ASP A 30 -22.30 -5.46 7.08
C ASP A 30 -23.06 -6.66 6.49
N LEU A 31 -22.33 -7.72 6.12
CA LEU A 31 -22.94 -8.98 5.69
C LEU A 31 -23.90 -9.50 6.77
N PRO A 32 -25.02 -10.14 6.39
CA PRO A 32 -26.03 -10.60 7.35
C PRO A 32 -25.49 -11.48 8.47
N GLU A 33 -24.50 -12.30 8.19
CA GLU A 33 -23.83 -13.17 9.16
C GLU A 33 -23.08 -12.40 10.26
N ASN A 34 -22.65 -11.15 10.00
CA ASN A 34 -21.91 -10.33 10.94
C ASN A 34 -22.84 -9.52 11.88
N TYR A 35 -24.16 -9.52 11.65
CA TYR A 35 -25.08 -8.63 12.36
C TYR A 35 -25.04 -8.78 13.89
N GLU A 36 -25.12 -9.99 14.42
CA GLU A 36 -25.14 -10.20 15.87
C GLU A 36 -23.77 -9.87 16.51
N SER A 37 -22.66 -10.29 15.89
CA SER A 37 -21.32 -9.97 16.37
C SER A 37 -21.05 -8.47 16.37
N LEU A 38 -21.52 -7.74 15.36
CA LEU A 38 -21.38 -6.28 15.30
C LEU A 38 -22.19 -5.57 16.40
N LYS A 39 -23.36 -6.06 16.75
CA LYS A 39 -24.12 -5.51 17.89
C LYS A 39 -23.35 -5.63 19.21
N GLU A 40 -22.66 -6.75 19.42
CA GLU A 40 -21.78 -6.92 20.57
C GLU A 40 -20.57 -5.96 20.52
N VAL A 41 -19.90 -5.85 19.36
CA VAL A 41 -18.75 -4.97 19.13
C VAL A 41 -19.09 -3.50 19.34
N PHE A 42 -20.33 -3.08 19.02
CA PHE A 42 -20.81 -1.72 19.17
C PHE A 42 -21.63 -1.49 20.45
N GLN A 43 -21.65 -2.46 21.38
CA GLN A 43 -22.31 -2.29 22.67
C GLN A 43 -21.69 -1.12 23.45
N GLY A 44 -22.52 -0.17 23.85
CA GLY A 44 -22.11 1.06 24.52
C GLY A 44 -21.71 2.22 23.57
N SER A 45 -21.69 2.00 22.26
CA SER A 45 -21.58 3.05 21.25
C SER A 45 -22.97 3.63 20.94
N SER A 46 -23.03 4.91 20.54
CA SER A 46 -24.25 5.52 20.01
C SER A 46 -24.53 5.14 18.55
N ALA A 47 -23.61 4.42 17.88
CA ALA A 47 -23.84 3.93 16.53
C ALA A 47 -24.84 2.76 16.53
N VAL A 48 -25.76 2.78 15.57
CA VAL A 48 -26.83 1.78 15.43
C VAL A 48 -26.51 0.79 14.33
N ILE A 49 -26.55 -0.51 14.65
CA ILE A 49 -26.34 -1.56 13.67
C ILE A 49 -27.66 -1.93 13.02
N MET A 50 -27.74 -1.80 11.69
CA MET A 50 -28.89 -2.13 10.86
C MET A 50 -28.69 -3.50 10.17
N LYS A 51 -29.78 -4.16 9.81
CA LYS A 51 -29.71 -5.48 9.16
C LYS A 51 -29.45 -5.42 7.67
N ASN A 52 -29.96 -4.36 7.01
CA ASN A 52 -30.02 -4.29 5.56
C ASN A 52 -29.32 -3.05 5.03
N ALA A 53 -28.54 -3.20 3.97
CA ALA A 53 -27.87 -2.08 3.30
C ALA A 53 -28.86 -1.07 2.67
N THR A 54 -30.00 -1.57 2.20
CA THR A 54 -31.08 -0.74 1.61
C THR A 54 -31.71 0.21 2.63
N ASP A 55 -31.84 -0.22 3.89
CA ASP A 55 -32.35 0.64 4.96
C ASP A 55 -31.31 1.70 5.33
N VAL A 56 -30.03 1.35 5.37
CA VAL A 56 -28.92 2.29 5.55
C VAL A 56 -28.92 3.34 4.44
N ALA A 57 -29.04 2.93 3.18
CA ALA A 57 -29.05 3.85 2.04
C ALA A 57 -30.22 4.82 2.07
N ARG A 58 -31.42 4.33 2.47
CA ARG A 58 -32.65 5.14 2.54
C ARG A 58 -32.58 6.25 3.58
N ASP A 59 -31.94 5.98 4.72
CA ASP A 59 -31.97 6.89 5.86
C ASP A 59 -30.77 7.85 5.91
N ALA A 60 -29.71 7.58 5.14
CA ALA A 60 -28.47 8.34 5.13
C ALA A 60 -28.63 9.71 4.44
N ASP A 61 -28.01 10.74 5.04
CA ASP A 61 -27.72 12.04 4.40
C ASP A 61 -26.29 12.06 3.83
N PHE A 62 -25.39 11.30 4.47
CA PHE A 62 -24.05 10.98 4.01
C PHE A 62 -23.90 9.46 4.04
N LEU A 63 -23.61 8.83 2.90
CA LEU A 63 -23.52 7.38 2.76
C LEU A 63 -22.10 6.97 2.38
N LEU A 64 -21.41 6.30 3.32
CA LEU A 64 -20.07 5.77 3.09
C LEU A 64 -20.12 4.30 2.71
N PHE A 65 -19.51 3.95 1.57
CA PHE A 65 -19.20 2.58 1.20
C PHE A 65 -17.78 2.24 1.70
N SER A 66 -17.69 1.35 2.69
CA SER A 66 -16.42 0.85 3.26
C SER A 66 -16.29 -0.66 3.01
N VAL A 67 -16.47 -1.05 1.77
CA VAL A 67 -16.43 -2.43 1.29
C VAL A 67 -15.16 -2.68 0.47
N GLU A 68 -14.84 -3.95 0.26
CA GLU A 68 -13.71 -4.33 -0.59
C GLU A 68 -13.90 -3.83 -2.01
N THR A 69 -12.80 -3.36 -2.63
CA THR A 69 -12.83 -2.80 -3.99
C THR A 69 -13.46 -3.76 -5.02
N ALA A 70 -13.23 -5.06 -4.88
CA ALA A 70 -13.79 -6.06 -5.78
C ALA A 70 -15.33 -6.18 -5.68
N ASN A 71 -15.90 -5.82 -4.55
CA ASN A 71 -17.32 -5.98 -4.26
C ASN A 71 -18.12 -4.67 -4.44
N ILE A 72 -17.44 -3.52 -4.63
CA ILE A 72 -18.07 -2.20 -4.65
C ILE A 72 -19.22 -2.08 -5.66
N SER A 73 -19.02 -2.60 -6.88
CA SER A 73 -20.00 -2.52 -7.95
C SER A 73 -21.32 -3.20 -7.59
N GLN A 74 -21.25 -4.42 -7.03
CA GLN A 74 -22.43 -5.20 -6.64
C GLN A 74 -23.17 -4.53 -5.46
N VAL A 75 -22.44 -3.99 -4.51
CA VAL A 75 -23.04 -3.35 -3.34
C VAL A 75 -23.70 -2.02 -3.70
N VAL A 76 -23.10 -1.23 -4.60
CA VAL A 76 -23.71 0.01 -5.09
C VAL A 76 -24.97 -0.31 -5.90
N GLU A 77 -24.93 -1.28 -6.82
CA GLU A 77 -26.09 -1.72 -7.60
C GLU A 77 -27.27 -2.14 -6.70
N LEU A 78 -27.00 -2.89 -5.62
CA LEU A 78 -28.00 -3.35 -4.66
C LEU A 78 -28.78 -2.22 -4.02
N VAL A 79 -28.12 -1.09 -3.74
CA VAL A 79 -28.73 -0.02 -2.92
C VAL A 79 -29.06 1.25 -3.71
N ALA A 80 -28.68 1.34 -4.98
CA ALA A 80 -28.80 2.56 -5.78
C ALA A 80 -30.22 3.17 -5.78
N ASP A 81 -31.24 2.34 -5.96
CA ASP A 81 -32.65 2.77 -5.98
C ASP A 81 -33.18 3.28 -4.62
N PHE A 82 -32.43 3.04 -3.55
CA PHE A 82 -32.78 3.45 -2.19
C PHE A 82 -32.05 4.71 -1.74
N VAL A 83 -31.05 5.17 -2.49
CA VAL A 83 -30.33 6.41 -2.19
C VAL A 83 -31.22 7.61 -2.48
N LYS A 84 -31.56 8.39 -1.48
CA LYS A 84 -32.47 9.53 -1.62
C LYS A 84 -31.78 10.73 -2.30
N PRO A 85 -32.53 11.58 -3.01
CA PRO A 85 -32.01 12.84 -3.54
C PRO A 85 -31.38 13.70 -2.42
N GLY A 86 -30.23 14.32 -2.71
CA GLY A 86 -29.49 15.16 -1.76
C GLY A 86 -28.60 14.40 -0.80
N THR A 87 -28.52 13.06 -0.89
CA THR A 87 -27.50 12.26 -0.20
C THR A 87 -26.13 12.54 -0.81
N ILE A 88 -25.12 12.71 0.05
CA ILE A 88 -23.71 12.74 -0.36
C ILE A 88 -23.21 11.30 -0.27
N VAL A 89 -22.78 10.74 -1.41
CA VAL A 89 -22.21 9.40 -1.48
C VAL A 89 -20.70 9.47 -1.43
N ALA A 90 -20.11 8.59 -0.66
CA ALA A 90 -18.67 8.46 -0.45
C ALA A 90 -18.24 7.00 -0.51
N GLY A 91 -17.01 6.75 -0.89
CA GLY A 91 -16.35 5.46 -0.79
C GLY A 91 -15.00 5.57 -0.09
N GLN A 92 -14.54 4.45 0.47
CA GLN A 92 -13.27 4.37 1.18
C GLN A 92 -12.34 3.30 0.61
N THR A 93 -12.53 2.94 -0.66
CA THR A 93 -11.66 1.96 -1.31
C THR A 93 -10.25 2.52 -1.53
N SER A 94 -9.26 1.63 -1.57
CA SER A 94 -7.87 2.00 -1.86
C SER A 94 -7.58 2.24 -3.34
N VAL A 95 -8.51 1.85 -4.23
CA VAL A 95 -8.49 2.11 -5.67
C VAL A 95 -9.79 2.80 -6.03
N LYS A 96 -9.73 3.98 -6.61
CA LYS A 96 -10.92 4.80 -6.89
C LYS A 96 -11.61 4.47 -8.20
N PHE A 97 -10.89 3.95 -9.19
CA PHE A 97 -11.44 3.70 -10.50
C PHE A 97 -12.70 2.80 -10.46
N PRO A 98 -12.67 1.58 -9.86
CA PRO A 98 -13.87 0.73 -9.79
C PRO A 98 -14.99 1.33 -8.94
N GLU A 99 -14.65 2.10 -7.92
CA GLU A 99 -15.60 2.77 -7.04
C GLU A 99 -16.38 3.85 -7.80
N ILE A 100 -15.67 4.72 -8.51
CA ILE A 100 -16.27 5.80 -9.30
C ILE A 100 -17.05 5.25 -10.49
N GLU A 101 -16.54 4.21 -11.17
CA GLU A 101 -17.31 3.54 -12.23
C GLU A 101 -18.65 2.99 -11.72
N ALA A 102 -18.66 2.40 -10.52
CA ALA A 102 -19.90 1.90 -9.91
C ALA A 102 -20.86 3.04 -9.57
N PHE A 103 -20.37 4.14 -9.00
CA PHE A 103 -21.18 5.31 -8.67
C PHE A 103 -21.76 5.97 -9.91
N ASP A 104 -20.96 6.15 -10.96
CA ASP A 104 -21.41 6.76 -12.23
C ASP A 104 -22.40 5.88 -12.99
N ARG A 105 -22.28 4.56 -12.86
CA ARG A 105 -23.13 3.60 -13.55
C ARG A 105 -24.49 3.42 -12.90
N TYR A 106 -24.56 3.38 -11.58
CA TYR A 106 -25.77 2.96 -10.87
C TYR A 106 -26.49 4.08 -10.14
N LEU A 107 -25.78 5.12 -9.65
CA LEU A 107 -26.41 6.22 -8.94
C LEU A 107 -27.01 7.26 -9.89
N ALA A 108 -28.12 7.87 -9.50
CA ALA A 108 -28.71 8.97 -10.24
C ALA A 108 -27.68 10.13 -10.43
N PRO A 109 -27.74 10.84 -11.59
CA PRO A 109 -26.72 11.86 -11.92
C PRO A 109 -26.70 13.07 -10.97
N ASP A 110 -27.80 13.30 -10.22
CA ASP A 110 -27.97 14.38 -9.25
C ASP A 110 -27.49 14.01 -7.85
N ILE A 111 -27.00 12.79 -7.64
CA ILE A 111 -26.37 12.38 -6.38
C ILE A 111 -24.96 12.94 -6.30
N ASP A 112 -24.66 13.70 -5.26
CA ASP A 112 -23.33 14.21 -4.98
C ASP A 112 -22.37 13.09 -4.61
N VAL A 113 -21.16 13.06 -5.23
CA VAL A 113 -20.10 12.05 -4.96
C VAL A 113 -18.83 12.75 -4.48
N PHE A 114 -18.44 12.46 -3.23
CA PHE A 114 -17.27 13.02 -2.57
C PHE A 114 -16.55 11.93 -1.77
N THR A 115 -15.61 11.26 -2.39
CA THR A 115 -14.99 10.04 -1.86
C THR A 115 -13.69 10.28 -1.09
N CYS A 116 -13.20 9.27 -0.36
CA CYS A 116 -11.97 9.37 0.43
C CYS A 116 -11.12 8.08 0.38
N HIS A 117 -9.87 8.22 0.85
CA HIS A 117 -8.97 7.09 1.09
C HIS A 117 -8.10 7.37 2.32
N SER A 118 -8.25 6.56 3.38
CA SER A 118 -7.38 6.62 4.57
C SER A 118 -6.03 5.95 4.28
N LEU A 119 -4.93 6.69 4.44
CA LEU A 119 -3.58 6.17 4.22
C LEU A 119 -2.99 5.48 5.45
N HIS A 120 -3.84 4.99 6.34
CA HIS A 120 -3.44 4.26 7.55
C HIS A 120 -4.31 3.03 7.76
N GLY A 121 -3.78 2.05 8.49
CA GLY A 121 -4.55 0.86 8.87
C GLY A 121 -5.43 1.11 10.11
N PRO A 122 -6.37 0.20 10.40
CA PRO A 122 -7.36 0.35 11.47
C PRO A 122 -6.78 0.30 12.90
N ALA A 123 -5.53 -0.17 13.04
CA ALA A 123 -4.83 -0.21 14.33
C ALA A 123 -4.34 1.17 14.81
N PHE A 124 -4.35 2.18 13.92
CA PHE A 124 -3.92 3.53 14.25
C PHE A 124 -5.11 4.46 14.53
N SER A 125 -4.90 5.43 15.43
CA SER A 125 -5.86 6.54 15.57
C SER A 125 -5.96 7.31 14.26
N THR A 126 -7.13 7.86 13.96
CA THR A 126 -7.32 8.74 12.79
C THR A 126 -6.61 10.10 12.96
N VAL A 127 -6.33 10.50 14.19
CA VAL A 127 -5.78 11.82 14.54
C VAL A 127 -4.40 12.02 13.90
N GLY A 128 -4.28 13.07 13.09
CA GLY A 128 -3.03 13.41 12.39
C GLY A 128 -2.63 12.46 11.25
N GLN A 129 -3.40 11.38 11.01
CA GLN A 129 -3.15 10.50 9.88
C GLN A 129 -3.66 11.13 8.57
N LYS A 130 -3.01 10.80 7.46
CA LYS A 130 -3.40 11.34 6.16
C LYS A 130 -4.70 10.71 5.65
N LEU A 131 -5.64 11.57 5.27
CA LEU A 131 -6.90 11.21 4.61
C LEU A 131 -6.97 11.93 3.26
N ILE A 132 -6.88 11.18 2.19
CA ILE A 132 -7.13 11.74 0.86
C ILE A 132 -8.63 11.91 0.68
N VAL A 133 -9.03 13.06 0.12
CA VAL A 133 -10.40 13.30 -0.36
C VAL A 133 -10.38 13.62 -1.83
N VAL A 134 -11.36 13.11 -2.55
CA VAL A 134 -11.47 13.25 -4.02
C VAL A 134 -12.89 13.71 -4.35
N PRO A 135 -13.08 15.00 -4.68
CA PRO A 135 -14.34 15.47 -5.24
C PRO A 135 -14.52 14.90 -6.66
N HIS A 136 -15.67 14.32 -6.95
CA HIS A 136 -15.95 13.78 -8.29
C HIS A 136 -17.07 14.58 -8.97
N ARG A 137 -18.31 14.38 -8.56
CA ARG A 137 -19.45 15.19 -8.99
C ARG A 137 -20.16 15.69 -7.72
N VAL A 138 -19.77 16.84 -7.23
CA VAL A 138 -20.21 17.34 -5.95
C VAL A 138 -20.54 18.83 -6.05
N SER A 139 -21.72 19.22 -5.56
CA SER A 139 -22.09 20.62 -5.45
C SER A 139 -21.29 21.31 -4.33
N GLU A 140 -21.17 22.63 -4.39
CA GLU A 140 -20.39 23.39 -3.41
C GLU A 140 -20.95 23.22 -1.97
N ASP A 141 -22.25 23.11 -1.83
CA ASP A 141 -22.90 22.89 -0.52
C ASP A 141 -22.61 21.47 0.01
N ALA A 142 -22.75 20.45 -0.83
CA ALA A 142 -22.43 19.06 -0.48
C ALA A 142 -20.94 18.89 -0.19
N TYR A 143 -20.05 19.55 -0.95
CA TYR A 143 -18.61 19.55 -0.66
C TYR A 143 -18.31 20.08 0.75
N ARG A 144 -18.86 21.26 1.10
CA ARG A 144 -18.67 21.84 2.45
C ARG A 144 -19.16 20.91 3.56
N LYS A 145 -20.36 20.29 3.37
CA LYS A 145 -20.92 19.34 4.32
C LYS A 145 -20.09 18.07 4.46
N GLY A 146 -19.68 17.45 3.34
CA GLY A 146 -18.81 16.27 3.32
C GLY A 146 -17.45 16.55 3.95
N LEU A 147 -16.86 17.69 3.64
CA LEU A 147 -15.58 18.10 4.24
C LEU A 147 -15.69 18.27 5.76
N ALA A 148 -16.80 18.77 6.28
CA ALA A 148 -17.02 18.87 7.72
C ALA A 148 -17.10 17.49 8.40
N ILE A 149 -17.71 16.50 7.73
CA ILE A 149 -17.76 15.11 8.19
C ILE A 149 -16.35 14.50 8.22
N TYR A 150 -15.56 14.68 7.17
CA TYR A 150 -14.19 14.18 7.14
C TYR A 150 -13.28 14.85 8.18
N LYS A 151 -13.44 16.17 8.41
CA LYS A 151 -12.70 16.89 9.47
C LYS A 151 -12.98 16.35 10.87
N ALA A 152 -14.14 15.77 11.11
CA ALA A 152 -14.46 15.16 12.40
C ALA A 152 -13.63 13.89 12.70
N LEU A 153 -12.98 13.31 11.70
CA LEU A 153 -12.00 12.23 11.89
C LEU A 153 -10.66 12.73 12.48
N GLU A 154 -10.43 14.04 12.50
CA GLU A 154 -9.20 14.69 12.98
C GLU A 154 -7.95 14.28 12.18
N SER A 155 -8.15 13.81 10.97
CA SER A 155 -7.08 13.46 10.03
C SER A 155 -6.56 14.71 9.30
N GLU A 156 -5.31 14.65 8.83
CA GLU A 156 -4.74 15.60 7.89
C GLU A 156 -5.39 15.37 6.51
N ILE A 157 -6.25 16.29 6.08
CA ILE A 157 -6.96 16.16 4.81
C ILE A 157 -6.09 16.63 3.67
N ILE A 158 -5.96 15.77 2.65
CA ILE A 158 -5.27 16.03 1.39
C ILE A 158 -6.30 15.91 0.28
N GLU A 159 -6.53 17.00 -0.44
CA GLU A 159 -7.40 16.99 -1.61
C GLU A 159 -6.61 16.63 -2.87
N ILE A 160 -7.13 15.70 -3.66
CA ILE A 160 -6.62 15.32 -4.97
C ILE A 160 -7.69 15.66 -6.00
N GLU A 161 -7.28 16.28 -7.10
CA GLU A 161 -8.14 16.85 -8.13
C GLU A 161 -9.06 15.81 -8.79
N SER A 162 -8.58 14.56 -8.97
CA SER A 162 -9.36 13.51 -9.62
C SER A 162 -9.01 12.11 -9.13
N TYR A 163 -9.97 11.19 -9.28
CA TYR A 163 -9.76 9.78 -8.95
C TYR A 163 -8.68 9.12 -9.83
N LEU A 164 -8.51 9.56 -11.08
CA LEU A 164 -7.44 9.07 -11.95
C LEU A 164 -6.06 9.50 -11.45
N GLN A 165 -5.92 10.75 -10.99
CA GLN A 165 -4.69 11.22 -10.36
C GLN A 165 -4.41 10.44 -9.08
N HIS A 166 -5.43 10.22 -8.23
CA HIS A 166 -5.32 9.36 -7.05
C HIS A 166 -4.77 7.99 -7.41
N ASP A 167 -5.40 7.28 -8.35
CA ASP A 167 -5.02 5.92 -8.68
C ASP A 167 -3.64 5.83 -9.34
N LYS A 168 -3.26 6.84 -10.12
CA LYS A 168 -1.89 6.95 -10.65
C LYS A 168 -0.85 7.07 -9.54
N ILE A 169 -1.09 7.93 -8.55
CA ILE A 169 -0.20 8.09 -7.39
C ILE A 169 -0.14 6.79 -6.56
N MET A 170 -1.28 6.10 -6.36
CA MET A 170 -1.31 4.82 -5.65
C MET A 170 -0.55 3.72 -6.39
N ALA A 171 -0.62 3.68 -7.71
CA ALA A 171 0.19 2.76 -8.52
C ALA A 171 1.68 3.02 -8.35
N ASP A 172 2.10 4.28 -8.44
CA ASP A 172 3.51 4.69 -8.33
C ASP A 172 4.10 4.38 -6.95
N THR A 173 3.32 4.60 -5.87
CA THR A 173 3.82 4.53 -4.50
C THR A 173 3.54 3.19 -3.80
N GLN A 174 2.47 2.49 -4.15
CA GLN A 174 2.06 1.28 -3.44
C GLN A 174 2.24 0.01 -4.26
N ALA A 175 1.69 -0.10 -5.47
CA ALA A 175 1.65 -1.36 -6.21
C ALA A 175 3.05 -1.96 -6.43
N VAL A 176 3.99 -1.19 -6.99
CA VAL A 176 5.38 -1.65 -7.21
C VAL A 176 6.12 -1.91 -5.89
N THR A 177 5.83 -1.08 -4.86
CA THR A 177 6.43 -1.28 -3.54
C THR A 177 6.01 -2.61 -2.94
N HIS A 178 4.72 -2.92 -2.94
CA HIS A 178 4.22 -4.18 -2.40
C HIS A 178 4.77 -5.37 -3.19
N MET A 179 4.64 -5.36 -4.51
CA MET A 179 5.18 -6.42 -5.35
C MET A 179 6.67 -6.68 -5.13
N GLY A 180 7.47 -5.63 -4.93
CA GLY A 180 8.90 -5.79 -4.66
C GLY A 180 9.19 -6.53 -3.36
N PHE A 181 8.43 -6.26 -2.28
CA PHE A 181 8.55 -6.98 -1.01
C PHE A 181 7.91 -8.37 -1.06
N GLU A 182 6.79 -8.52 -1.75
CA GLU A 182 6.14 -9.81 -2.00
C GLU A 182 7.07 -10.75 -2.77
N SER A 183 7.80 -10.22 -3.76
CA SER A 183 8.81 -10.98 -4.50
C SER A 183 9.98 -11.41 -3.63
N MET A 184 10.44 -10.55 -2.69
CA MET A 184 11.47 -10.95 -1.73
C MET A 184 10.99 -12.08 -0.82
N GLY A 185 9.80 -11.96 -0.26
CA GLY A 185 9.22 -13.02 0.57
C GLY A 185 9.04 -14.34 -0.18
N THR A 186 8.63 -14.27 -1.45
CA THR A 186 8.49 -15.45 -2.32
C THR A 186 9.85 -16.09 -2.61
N ALA A 187 10.89 -15.30 -2.89
CA ALA A 187 12.24 -15.79 -3.10
C ALA A 187 12.76 -16.55 -1.87
N TRP A 188 12.59 -15.98 -0.67
CA TRP A 188 12.99 -16.64 0.58
C TRP A 188 12.22 -17.95 0.82
N LYS A 189 10.89 -17.93 0.58
CA LYS A 189 10.08 -19.16 0.67
C LYS A 189 10.56 -20.24 -0.30
N ASN A 190 10.79 -19.88 -1.56
CA ASN A 190 11.21 -20.83 -2.60
C ASN A 190 12.60 -21.45 -2.30
N SER A 191 13.51 -20.65 -1.75
CA SER A 191 14.81 -21.14 -1.28
C SER A 191 14.76 -21.89 0.04
N GLY A 192 13.62 -21.91 0.74
CA GLY A 192 13.53 -22.45 2.10
C GLY A 192 14.35 -21.67 3.12
N PHE A 193 14.57 -20.39 2.88
CA PHE A 193 15.49 -19.54 3.60
C PHE A 193 14.77 -18.56 4.53
N TYR A 194 15.27 -18.48 5.76
CA TYR A 194 14.81 -17.50 6.75
C TYR A 194 15.91 -16.48 7.00
N PRO A 195 15.78 -15.25 6.48
CA PRO A 195 16.88 -14.27 6.54
C PRO A 195 17.30 -13.89 7.96
N TRP A 196 16.41 -14.00 8.93
CA TRP A 196 16.72 -13.76 10.34
C TRP A 196 17.53 -14.88 11.03
N ASP A 197 17.64 -16.06 10.44
CA ASP A 197 18.48 -17.14 10.97
C ASP A 197 19.95 -16.93 10.63
N HIS A 198 20.25 -15.94 9.79
CA HIS A 198 21.59 -15.58 9.34
C HIS A 198 21.92 -14.16 9.82
N GLY A 199 22.82 -14.04 10.78
CA GLY A 199 23.22 -12.76 11.38
C GLY A 199 23.69 -11.69 10.37
N ALA A 200 24.16 -12.09 9.20
CA ALA A 200 24.56 -11.21 8.10
C ALA A 200 23.46 -10.25 7.61
N TYR A 201 22.19 -10.63 7.75
CA TYR A 201 21.03 -9.81 7.34
C TYR A 201 20.42 -9.01 8.51
N SER A 202 21.08 -8.91 9.63
CA SER A 202 20.54 -8.30 10.85
C SER A 202 20.65 -6.79 10.90
N THR A 203 21.28 -6.13 9.93
CA THR A 203 21.60 -4.70 9.99
C THR A 203 21.23 -3.94 8.71
N GLY A 204 21.06 -2.62 8.85
CA GLY A 204 20.97 -1.71 7.71
C GLY A 204 19.77 -1.95 6.80
N ILE A 205 20.02 -1.88 5.50
CA ILE A 205 19.01 -2.01 4.43
C ILE A 205 18.28 -3.36 4.51
N ASP A 206 19.00 -4.45 4.76
CA ASP A 206 18.42 -5.80 4.74
C ASP A 206 17.44 -6.00 5.89
N ASN A 207 17.74 -5.48 7.07
CA ASN A 207 16.80 -5.51 8.18
C ASN A 207 15.49 -4.77 7.86
N VAL A 208 15.57 -3.59 7.24
CA VAL A 208 14.38 -2.84 6.81
C VAL A 208 13.58 -3.62 5.77
N LYS A 209 14.24 -4.31 4.82
CA LYS A 209 13.59 -5.19 3.85
C LYS A 209 12.85 -6.32 4.54
N ILE A 210 13.48 -7.01 5.51
CA ILE A 210 12.88 -8.11 6.27
C ILE A 210 11.63 -7.62 7.00
N LEU A 211 11.75 -6.56 7.79
CA LEU A 211 10.65 -6.03 8.59
C LEU A 211 9.47 -5.57 7.72
N THR A 212 9.76 -4.96 6.57
CA THR A 212 8.71 -4.49 5.67
C THR A 212 8.03 -5.66 4.97
N THR A 213 8.77 -6.68 4.55
CA THR A 213 8.23 -7.91 3.96
C THR A 213 7.29 -8.61 4.94
N LEU A 214 7.72 -8.86 6.17
CA LEU A 214 6.89 -9.48 7.20
C LEU A 214 5.65 -8.64 7.52
N ARG A 215 5.78 -7.32 7.55
CA ARG A 215 4.65 -6.43 7.72
C ARG A 215 3.60 -6.60 6.61
N ILE A 216 4.01 -6.62 5.35
CA ILE A 216 3.10 -6.80 4.21
C ILE A 216 2.37 -8.12 4.35
N PHE A 217 3.06 -9.23 4.56
CA PHE A 217 2.42 -10.55 4.71
C PHE A 217 1.59 -10.70 6.00
N SER A 218 1.73 -9.80 6.98
CA SER A 218 0.86 -9.79 8.17
C SER A 218 -0.55 -9.25 7.90
N TYR A 219 -0.76 -8.59 6.78
CA TYR A 219 -2.06 -8.00 6.41
C TYR A 219 -2.93 -8.95 5.55
N LYS A 220 -4.02 -8.38 4.99
CA LYS A 220 -5.03 -9.11 4.23
C LYS A 220 -4.68 -9.11 2.73
N ALA A 221 -4.54 -10.26 2.13
CA ALA A 221 -4.15 -10.45 0.72
C ALA A 221 -5.02 -9.68 -0.27
N HIS A 222 -6.35 -9.65 -0.06
CA HIS A 222 -7.29 -8.99 -0.98
C HIS A 222 -7.06 -7.47 -1.11
N VAL A 223 -6.50 -6.83 -0.07
CA VAL A 223 -6.19 -5.39 -0.13
C VAL A 223 -5.08 -5.12 -1.14
N TYR A 224 -4.02 -5.92 -1.09
CA TYR A 224 -2.88 -5.82 -2.02
C TYR A 224 -3.27 -6.26 -3.44
N ALA A 225 -4.05 -7.34 -3.56
CA ALA A 225 -4.59 -7.81 -4.82
C ALA A 225 -5.44 -6.72 -5.51
N GLY A 226 -6.31 -6.05 -4.74
CA GLY A 226 -7.10 -4.93 -5.23
C GLY A 226 -6.25 -3.79 -5.77
N LEU A 227 -5.23 -3.37 -5.02
CA LEU A 227 -4.28 -2.32 -5.43
C LEU A 227 -3.52 -2.66 -6.71
N ALA A 228 -3.06 -3.91 -6.84
CA ALA A 228 -2.23 -4.33 -7.96
C ALA A 228 -3.02 -4.66 -9.23
N ILE A 229 -4.22 -5.23 -9.10
CA ILE A 229 -5.00 -5.76 -10.23
C ILE A 229 -6.09 -4.80 -10.70
N LEU A 230 -6.81 -4.16 -9.76
CA LEU A 230 -7.95 -3.31 -10.08
C LEU A 230 -7.55 -1.85 -10.38
N ASN A 231 -6.34 -1.45 -10.05
CA ASN A 231 -5.82 -0.15 -10.40
C ASN A 231 -5.33 -0.14 -11.86
N PRO A 232 -5.94 0.68 -12.75
CA PRO A 232 -5.61 0.65 -14.17
C PRO A 232 -4.15 1.03 -14.49
N PHE A 233 -3.51 1.80 -13.60
CA PHE A 233 -2.11 2.24 -13.77
C PHE A 233 -1.09 1.24 -13.21
N ALA A 234 -1.50 0.36 -12.31
CA ALA A 234 -0.59 -0.55 -11.62
C ALA A 234 0.07 -1.57 -12.57
N ARG A 235 -0.68 -2.07 -13.56
CA ARG A 235 -0.15 -3.05 -14.53
C ARG A 235 1.05 -2.52 -15.32
N GLU A 236 1.01 -1.26 -15.75
CA GLU A 236 2.11 -0.63 -16.49
C GLU A 236 3.34 -0.46 -15.59
N GLN A 237 3.13 -0.01 -14.36
CA GLN A 237 4.16 0.18 -13.34
C GLN A 237 4.86 -1.14 -13.00
N VAL A 238 4.07 -2.18 -12.73
CA VAL A 238 4.57 -3.53 -12.43
C VAL A 238 5.33 -4.12 -13.62
N LYS A 239 4.81 -3.98 -14.83
CA LYS A 239 5.48 -4.42 -16.06
C LYS A 239 6.84 -3.74 -16.25
N GLN A 240 6.90 -2.43 -16.01
CA GLN A 240 8.18 -1.70 -16.12
C GLN A 240 9.15 -2.13 -15.03
N TYR A 241 8.70 -2.33 -13.79
CA TYR A 241 9.56 -2.83 -12.71
C TYR A 241 10.15 -4.20 -13.05
N ALA A 242 9.31 -5.16 -13.47
CA ALA A 242 9.75 -6.48 -13.87
C ALA A 242 10.70 -6.45 -15.08
N LYS A 243 10.50 -5.51 -16.01
CA LYS A 243 11.40 -5.28 -17.14
C LYS A 243 12.74 -4.72 -16.66
N SER A 244 12.74 -3.70 -15.82
CA SER A 244 13.96 -3.09 -15.26
C SER A 244 14.78 -4.13 -14.49
N GLU A 245 14.12 -4.91 -13.64
CA GLU A 245 14.76 -5.99 -12.90
C GLU A 245 15.40 -7.02 -13.85
N SER A 246 14.63 -7.54 -14.81
CA SER A 246 15.12 -8.55 -15.76
C SER A 246 16.28 -8.05 -16.63
N GLU A 247 16.26 -6.79 -17.04
CA GLU A 247 17.35 -6.20 -17.83
C GLU A 247 18.60 -6.01 -16.99
N LEU A 248 18.47 -5.54 -15.73
CA LEU A 248 19.61 -5.43 -14.82
C LEU A 248 20.20 -6.80 -14.49
N PHE A 249 19.36 -7.78 -14.16
CA PHE A 249 19.80 -9.14 -13.86
C PHE A 249 20.52 -9.79 -15.06
N LYS A 250 20.02 -9.56 -16.28
CA LYS A 250 20.71 -10.01 -17.50
C LYS A 250 22.10 -9.38 -17.66
N MET A 251 22.24 -8.07 -17.35
CA MET A 251 23.56 -7.41 -17.37
C MET A 251 24.50 -7.99 -16.32
N MET A 252 23.98 -8.36 -15.13
CA MET A 252 24.74 -9.03 -14.08
C MET A 252 25.26 -10.41 -14.54
N ILE A 253 24.39 -11.25 -15.13
CA ILE A 253 24.78 -12.57 -15.67
C ILE A 253 25.85 -12.44 -16.77
N CYS A 254 25.68 -11.44 -17.64
CA CYS A 254 26.60 -11.22 -18.77
C CYS A 254 27.83 -10.38 -18.40
N GLU A 255 27.97 -9.96 -17.15
CA GLU A 255 29.05 -9.12 -16.64
C GLU A 255 29.27 -7.85 -17.50
N GLN A 256 28.14 -7.22 -17.91
CA GLN A 256 28.12 -6.01 -18.74
C GLN A 256 28.34 -4.76 -17.89
N GLU A 257 29.52 -4.64 -17.29
CA GLU A 257 29.81 -3.61 -16.29
C GLU A 257 29.57 -2.19 -16.79
N ALA A 258 30.01 -1.84 -17.98
CA ALA A 258 29.92 -0.48 -18.50
C ALA A 258 28.46 -0.02 -18.65
N GLU A 259 27.62 -0.88 -19.23
CA GLU A 259 26.19 -0.63 -19.42
C GLU A 259 25.45 -0.60 -18.10
N PHE A 260 25.73 -1.54 -17.19
CA PHE A 260 25.14 -1.60 -15.86
C PHE A 260 25.42 -0.32 -15.09
N ARG A 261 26.69 0.08 -14.98
CA ARG A 261 27.11 1.31 -14.29
C ARG A 261 26.48 2.57 -14.92
N LYS A 262 26.45 2.66 -16.25
CA LYS A 262 25.83 3.79 -16.96
C LYS A 262 24.37 3.90 -16.61
N ARG A 263 23.67 2.78 -16.58
CA ARG A 263 22.21 2.74 -16.29
C ARG A 263 21.93 3.12 -14.85
N ILE A 264 22.66 2.56 -13.88
CA ILE A 264 22.51 2.89 -12.45
C ILE A 264 22.82 4.36 -12.19
N ARG A 265 23.86 4.95 -12.80
CA ARG A 265 24.19 6.36 -12.67
C ARG A 265 23.09 7.27 -13.23
N ALA A 266 22.55 6.95 -14.40
CA ALA A 266 21.46 7.73 -14.99
C ALA A 266 20.18 7.71 -14.13
N ALA A 267 19.87 6.56 -13.55
CA ALA A 267 18.75 6.40 -12.63
C ALA A 267 18.98 7.19 -11.32
N ASN A 268 20.20 7.11 -10.76
CA ASN A 268 20.60 7.88 -9.57
C ASN A 268 20.46 9.38 -9.81
N GLU A 269 20.99 9.89 -10.91
CA GLU A 269 20.93 11.31 -11.25
C GLU A 269 19.48 11.81 -11.41
N PHE A 270 18.64 11.02 -12.07
CA PHE A 270 17.23 11.38 -12.26
C PHE A 270 16.45 11.43 -10.94
N VAL A 271 16.64 10.43 -10.05
CA VAL A 271 15.81 10.29 -8.85
C VAL A 271 16.35 11.10 -7.69
N PHE A 272 17.68 11.12 -7.45
CA PHE A 272 18.28 11.63 -6.22
C PHE A 272 19.11 12.90 -6.40
N HIS A 273 19.16 13.50 -7.61
CA HIS A 273 19.86 14.76 -7.83
C HIS A 273 18.95 15.96 -7.58
N GLY A 274 19.54 17.06 -7.04
CA GLY A 274 18.85 18.33 -6.76
C GLY A 274 18.47 18.51 -5.30
N GLU A 275 17.94 19.73 -4.97
CA GLU A 275 17.40 20.04 -3.65
C GLU A 275 16.01 19.41 -3.51
N ARG A 276 15.85 18.49 -2.57
CA ARG A 276 14.61 17.76 -2.29
C ARG A 276 14.47 17.48 -0.80
N ASP A 277 13.25 17.30 -0.36
CA ASP A 277 12.96 16.81 1.00
C ASP A 277 13.26 15.32 1.08
N PHE A 278 14.51 15.00 1.32
CA PHE A 278 14.97 13.62 1.47
C PHE A 278 14.41 12.99 2.75
N ILE A 279 14.18 11.68 2.70
CA ILE A 279 13.64 10.91 3.86
C ILE A 279 14.69 10.75 4.94
N THR A 280 15.96 10.68 4.56
CA THR A 280 17.15 10.59 5.43
C THR A 280 16.98 9.54 6.54
N LEU A 281 17.07 8.26 6.18
CA LEU A 281 17.10 7.20 7.18
C LEU A 281 18.44 7.22 7.91
N ASP A 282 18.39 7.40 9.24
CA ASP A 282 19.58 7.31 10.09
C ASP A 282 20.01 5.84 10.26
N VAL A 283 21.31 5.59 10.14
CA VAL A 283 21.92 4.28 10.35
C VAL A 283 21.62 3.74 11.75
N GLU A 284 21.60 4.60 12.77
CA GLU A 284 21.29 4.19 14.14
C GLU A 284 19.84 3.72 14.25
N VAL A 285 18.90 4.40 13.62
CA VAL A 285 17.48 3.99 13.58
C VAL A 285 17.32 2.64 12.89
N MET A 286 18.06 2.40 11.78
CA MET A 286 18.01 1.12 11.08
C MET A 286 18.60 -0.05 11.89
N LYS A 287 19.56 0.23 12.81
CA LYS A 287 20.18 -0.77 13.68
C LYS A 287 19.35 -1.13 14.90
N ASP A 288 18.50 -0.23 15.39
CA ASP A 288 17.72 -0.41 16.61
C ASP A 288 16.63 -1.51 16.52
N PHE A 289 16.25 -1.92 15.31
CA PHE A 289 15.14 -2.85 15.05
C PHE A 289 15.66 -4.12 14.39
N LYS A 290 16.23 -5.03 15.18
CA LYS A 290 16.81 -6.29 14.68
C LYS A 290 15.87 -7.46 14.88
N MET A 291 15.84 -8.36 13.90
CA MET A 291 15.16 -9.66 14.00
C MET A 291 16.13 -10.80 14.36
N ALA A 292 17.43 -10.58 14.21
CA ALA A 292 18.48 -11.53 14.52
C ALA A 292 19.57 -10.89 15.42
N GLU A 293 20.36 -11.71 16.11
CA GLU A 293 21.58 -11.25 16.79
C GLU A 293 22.63 -10.82 15.76
N GLU A 294 23.48 -9.85 16.12
CA GLU A 294 24.55 -9.39 15.21
C GLU A 294 25.49 -10.55 14.87
N GLY A 295 25.60 -10.83 13.56
CA GLY A 295 26.71 -11.62 13.03
C GLY A 295 27.97 -10.75 12.93
N GLU A 296 29.14 -11.36 13.09
CA GLU A 296 30.43 -10.66 12.99
C GLU A 296 30.80 -10.30 11.54
N ASP A 297 30.17 -10.95 10.55
CA ASP A 297 30.52 -10.80 9.13
C ASP A 297 29.47 -10.00 8.36
N HIS A 298 29.88 -8.83 7.85
CA HIS A 298 29.13 -8.09 6.85
C HIS A 298 29.18 -8.88 5.53
N MET A 299 28.00 -9.23 5.00
CA MET A 299 27.89 -9.82 3.65
C MET A 299 27.47 -8.77 2.64
N PRO A 300 28.20 -8.60 1.54
CA PRO A 300 27.78 -7.75 0.44
C PRO A 300 26.42 -8.22 -0.10
N ASN A 301 25.65 -7.29 -0.68
CA ASN A 301 24.36 -7.60 -1.32
C ASN A 301 24.23 -6.78 -2.62
N SER A 302 23.64 -7.37 -3.64
CA SER A 302 23.36 -6.69 -4.92
C SER A 302 22.28 -5.61 -4.78
N HIS A 303 21.44 -5.74 -3.78
CA HIS A 303 20.23 -4.93 -3.62
C HIS A 303 19.42 -4.76 -4.92
N LEU A 304 19.37 -5.81 -5.76
CA LEU A 304 18.72 -5.80 -7.07
C LEU A 304 17.29 -5.25 -7.02
N SER A 305 16.55 -5.55 -5.96
CA SER A 305 15.19 -5.03 -5.77
C SER A 305 15.11 -3.49 -5.69
N LEU A 306 16.12 -2.84 -5.11
CA LEU A 306 16.21 -1.39 -5.01
C LEU A 306 16.76 -0.78 -6.31
N LEU A 307 17.79 -1.39 -6.89
CA LEU A 307 18.33 -0.96 -8.18
C LEU A 307 17.26 -0.98 -9.27
N ALA A 308 16.48 -2.06 -9.35
CA ALA A 308 15.38 -2.21 -10.30
C ALA A 308 14.26 -1.17 -10.09
N MET A 309 13.96 -0.84 -8.83
CA MET A 309 12.96 0.18 -8.51
C MET A 309 13.40 1.56 -9.00
N VAL A 310 14.62 1.96 -8.68
CA VAL A 310 15.15 3.28 -9.07
C VAL A 310 15.29 3.36 -10.59
N ASP A 311 15.71 2.29 -11.24
CA ASP A 311 15.72 2.21 -12.70
C ASP A 311 14.31 2.29 -13.30
N SER A 312 13.33 1.61 -12.71
CA SER A 312 11.93 1.68 -13.18
C SER A 312 11.39 3.10 -13.15
N TRP A 313 11.61 3.85 -12.06
CA TRP A 313 11.24 5.26 -11.98
C TRP A 313 11.93 6.11 -13.07
N TYR A 314 13.22 5.86 -13.30
CA TYR A 314 13.95 6.54 -14.39
C TYR A 314 13.37 6.22 -15.77
N GLN A 315 13.06 4.97 -16.06
CA GLN A 315 12.51 4.56 -17.36
C GLN A 315 11.10 5.16 -17.61
N MET A 316 10.28 5.22 -16.59
CA MET A 316 8.94 5.80 -16.66
C MET A 316 8.90 7.32 -16.53
N LYS A 317 10.04 7.95 -16.22
CA LYS A 317 10.12 9.38 -15.93
C LYS A 317 9.19 9.82 -14.78
N VAL A 318 9.05 8.94 -13.80
CA VAL A 318 8.32 9.19 -12.54
C VAL A 318 9.34 9.50 -11.45
N ASN A 319 9.21 10.67 -10.84
CA ASN A 319 10.02 11.00 -9.68
C ASN A 319 9.22 10.74 -8.40
N PRO A 320 9.65 9.79 -7.54
CA PRO A 320 8.90 9.41 -6.35
C PRO A 320 8.73 10.56 -5.34
N TYR A 321 9.62 11.56 -5.35
CA TYR A 321 9.53 12.72 -4.47
C TYR A 321 8.41 13.70 -4.87
N GLU A 322 7.92 13.67 -6.10
CA GLU A 322 6.77 14.47 -6.54
C GLU A 322 5.45 13.95 -5.97
N ASN A 323 5.43 12.69 -5.54
CA ASN A 323 4.26 12.00 -5.01
C ASN A 323 4.33 11.76 -3.49
N LEU A 324 5.18 12.49 -2.76
CA LEU A 324 5.35 12.34 -1.31
C LEU A 324 4.08 12.64 -0.50
N ILE A 325 3.05 13.21 -1.09
CA ILE A 325 1.75 13.45 -0.47
C ILE A 325 1.09 12.14 -0.01
N CYS A 326 1.25 11.08 -0.80
CA CYS A 326 0.60 9.78 -0.57
C CYS A 326 1.55 8.70 -0.04
N GLN A 327 2.46 9.08 0.86
CA GLN A 327 3.42 8.16 1.46
C GLN A 327 2.78 7.18 2.44
N THR A 328 2.65 5.92 2.03
CA THR A 328 2.45 4.85 3.00
C THR A 328 3.77 4.50 3.68
N PRO A 329 3.72 4.00 4.93
CA PRO A 329 4.94 3.61 5.63
C PRO A 329 5.85 2.64 4.86
N PRO A 330 5.35 1.58 4.19
CA PRO A 330 6.21 0.72 3.37
C PRO A 330 6.91 1.46 2.23
N PHE A 331 6.21 2.40 1.58
CA PHE A 331 6.80 3.20 0.52
C PHE A 331 7.90 4.13 1.05
N ARG A 332 7.65 4.82 2.16
CA ARG A 332 8.67 5.68 2.80
C ARG A 332 9.91 4.89 3.17
N LEU A 333 9.74 3.73 3.80
CA LEU A 333 10.87 2.86 4.15
C LEU A 333 11.65 2.42 2.91
N ARG A 334 10.95 1.98 1.86
CA ARG A 334 11.60 1.54 0.62
C ARG A 334 12.32 2.68 -0.09
N LEU A 335 11.72 3.85 -0.18
CA LEU A 335 12.35 5.03 -0.76
C LEU A 335 13.56 5.46 0.09
N GLY A 336 13.44 5.46 1.41
CA GLY A 336 14.53 5.83 2.32
C GLY A 336 15.73 4.90 2.24
N ILE A 337 15.53 3.58 2.18
CA ILE A 337 16.68 2.65 1.99
C ILE A 337 17.29 2.76 0.60
N ALA A 338 16.50 3.06 -0.43
CA ALA A 338 17.03 3.33 -1.76
C ALA A 338 17.86 4.62 -1.78
N GLU A 339 17.36 5.69 -1.15
CA GLU A 339 18.08 6.95 -0.97
C GLU A 339 19.40 6.73 -0.23
N TYR A 340 19.38 5.99 0.89
CA TYR A 340 20.58 5.66 1.65
C TYR A 340 21.61 4.91 0.82
N LEU A 341 21.17 3.91 0.03
CA LEU A 341 22.03 3.15 -0.88
C LEU A 341 22.67 4.05 -1.95
N PHE A 342 21.85 4.83 -2.64
CA PHE A 342 22.31 5.59 -3.81
C PHE A 342 23.13 6.85 -3.45
N LYS A 343 22.96 7.39 -2.25
CA LYS A 343 23.76 8.53 -1.75
C LYS A 343 25.06 8.12 -1.06
N ASN A 344 25.23 6.84 -0.71
CA ASN A 344 26.45 6.32 -0.15
C ASN A 344 27.31 5.69 -1.26
N GLU A 345 28.27 6.45 -1.79
CA GLU A 345 29.10 6.01 -2.91
C GLU A 345 29.85 4.69 -2.64
N ALA A 346 30.37 4.50 -1.41
CA ALA A 346 31.09 3.28 -1.06
C ALA A 346 30.16 2.04 -1.05
N LEU A 347 28.96 2.20 -0.49
CA LEU A 347 27.96 1.13 -0.44
C LEU A 347 27.40 0.82 -1.84
N LEU A 348 27.16 1.84 -2.64
CA LEU A 348 26.71 1.66 -4.02
C LEU A 348 27.77 0.94 -4.88
N GLU A 349 29.04 1.28 -4.68
CA GLU A 349 30.14 0.59 -5.37
C GLU A 349 30.25 -0.87 -4.94
N GLU A 350 30.18 -1.17 -3.63
CA GLU A 350 30.13 -2.54 -3.10
C GLU A 350 28.95 -3.33 -3.70
N THR A 351 27.78 -2.71 -3.72
CA THR A 351 26.55 -3.27 -4.32
C THR A 351 26.76 -3.63 -5.80
N ILE A 352 27.36 -2.74 -6.58
CA ILE A 352 27.63 -2.97 -8.00
C ILE A 352 28.64 -4.11 -8.19
N GLN A 353 29.67 -4.16 -7.36
CA GLN A 353 30.68 -5.24 -7.40
C GLN A 353 30.04 -6.60 -7.04
N ALA A 354 29.24 -6.63 -5.98
CA ALA A 354 28.52 -7.83 -5.59
C ALA A 354 27.58 -8.32 -6.69
N ALA A 355 26.79 -7.42 -7.28
CA ALA A 355 25.87 -7.73 -8.37
C ALA A 355 26.58 -8.33 -9.59
N LEU A 356 27.72 -7.78 -9.98
CA LEU A 356 28.41 -8.17 -11.22
C LEU A 356 29.28 -9.43 -11.04
N TYR A 357 29.92 -9.62 -9.86
CA TYR A 357 30.98 -10.58 -9.73
C TYR A 357 30.80 -11.66 -8.67
N ASP A 358 29.86 -11.46 -7.71
CA ASP A 358 29.57 -12.49 -6.71
C ASP A 358 28.56 -13.52 -7.26
N LYS A 359 29.02 -14.75 -7.43
CA LYS A 359 28.19 -15.84 -7.96
C LYS A 359 27.15 -16.35 -6.97
N GLY A 360 27.44 -16.25 -5.66
CA GLY A 360 26.50 -16.61 -4.62
C GLY A 360 25.31 -15.66 -4.63
N ILE A 361 25.58 -14.36 -4.64
CA ILE A 361 24.54 -13.32 -4.72
C ILE A 361 23.72 -13.43 -6.00
N ARG A 362 24.37 -13.70 -7.15
CA ARG A 362 23.63 -13.92 -8.40
C ARG A 362 22.74 -15.16 -8.37
N ALA A 363 23.11 -16.19 -7.61
CA ALA A 363 22.27 -17.36 -7.42
C ALA A 363 21.04 -17.03 -6.56
N ASP A 364 21.20 -16.23 -5.51
CA ASP A 364 20.09 -15.74 -4.70
C ASP A 364 19.18 -14.77 -5.48
N ASP A 365 19.77 -13.89 -6.29
CA ASP A 365 19.04 -13.00 -7.18
C ASP A 365 18.25 -13.72 -8.28
N LEU A 366 18.63 -14.96 -8.65
CA LEU A 366 17.83 -15.78 -9.57
C LEU A 366 16.46 -16.14 -8.98
N GLU A 367 16.41 -16.44 -7.69
CA GLU A 367 15.14 -16.69 -6.99
C GLU A 367 14.30 -15.43 -6.91
N PHE A 368 14.92 -14.28 -6.65
CA PHE A 368 14.24 -13.00 -6.67
C PHE A 368 13.72 -12.65 -8.07
N HIS A 369 14.52 -12.86 -9.11
CA HIS A 369 14.12 -12.70 -10.51
C HIS A 369 12.89 -13.57 -10.86
N SER A 370 12.94 -14.84 -10.47
CA SER A 370 11.83 -15.78 -10.68
C SER A 370 10.56 -15.31 -10.01
N ALA A 371 10.65 -14.88 -8.75
CA ALA A 371 9.54 -14.37 -7.97
C ALA A 371 8.95 -13.08 -8.57
N VAL A 372 9.78 -12.13 -9.04
CA VAL A 372 9.31 -10.92 -9.72
C VAL A 372 8.51 -11.26 -10.98
N ARG A 373 8.95 -12.25 -11.76
CA ARG A 373 8.25 -12.70 -12.96
C ARG A 373 6.93 -13.37 -12.64
N GLU A 374 6.89 -14.14 -11.56
CA GLU A 374 5.68 -14.83 -11.09
C GLU A 374 4.60 -13.81 -10.69
N TRP A 375 4.91 -12.86 -9.80
CA TRP A 375 4.00 -11.81 -9.38
C TRP A 375 3.56 -10.91 -10.55
N ALA A 376 4.49 -10.51 -11.42
CA ALA A 376 4.17 -9.70 -12.58
C ALA A 376 3.17 -10.40 -13.51
N SER A 377 3.31 -11.71 -13.72
CA SER A 377 2.38 -12.50 -14.55
C SER A 377 0.99 -12.58 -13.94
N ILE A 378 0.89 -12.85 -12.63
CA ILE A 378 -0.39 -12.87 -11.89
C ILE A 378 -1.13 -11.53 -12.06
N ILE A 379 -0.41 -10.42 -11.88
CA ILE A 379 -0.98 -9.07 -11.99
C ILE A 379 -1.33 -8.73 -13.45
N GLU A 380 -0.49 -9.08 -14.41
CA GLU A 380 -0.73 -8.82 -15.84
C GLU A 380 -1.99 -9.53 -16.35
N TYR A 381 -2.20 -10.77 -15.91
CA TYR A 381 -3.40 -11.54 -16.28
C TYR A 381 -4.65 -11.17 -15.48
N GLY A 382 -4.50 -10.37 -14.42
CA GLY A 382 -5.62 -9.97 -13.57
C GLY A 382 -6.18 -11.12 -12.72
N ASP A 383 -5.33 -12.10 -12.38
CA ASP A 383 -5.71 -13.28 -11.62
C ASP A 383 -5.79 -12.96 -10.12
N MET A 384 -6.97 -12.53 -9.68
CA MET A 384 -7.24 -12.15 -8.29
C MET A 384 -7.11 -13.35 -7.35
N ASP A 385 -7.64 -14.50 -7.72
CA ASP A 385 -7.61 -15.71 -6.90
C ASP A 385 -6.21 -16.28 -6.81
N GLY A 386 -5.48 -16.28 -7.93
CA GLY A 386 -4.07 -16.64 -7.98
C GLY A 386 -3.21 -15.74 -7.08
N TYR A 387 -3.44 -14.43 -7.11
CA TYR A 387 -2.76 -13.48 -6.23
C TYR A 387 -2.98 -13.81 -4.76
N ILE A 388 -4.24 -13.96 -4.35
CA ILE A 388 -4.62 -14.24 -2.96
C ILE A 388 -4.03 -15.58 -2.51
N THR A 389 -4.12 -16.60 -3.36
CA THR A 389 -3.58 -17.93 -3.07
C THR A 389 -2.06 -17.89 -2.89
N HIS A 390 -1.35 -17.25 -3.81
CA HIS A 390 0.10 -17.13 -3.75
C HIS A 390 0.56 -16.33 -2.52
N PHE A 391 -0.10 -15.19 -2.25
CA PHE A 391 0.16 -14.39 -1.06
C PHE A 391 0.02 -15.20 0.23
N ASN A 392 -1.07 -15.96 0.37
CA ASN A 392 -1.32 -16.77 1.56
C ASN A 392 -0.30 -17.90 1.73
N GLN A 393 0.16 -18.51 0.65
CA GLN A 393 1.23 -19.52 0.72
C GLN A 393 2.55 -18.97 1.27
N VAL A 394 2.91 -17.73 0.89
CA VAL A 394 4.09 -17.05 1.43
C VAL A 394 3.86 -16.63 2.88
N LYS A 395 2.67 -16.13 3.17
CA LYS A 395 2.24 -15.76 4.52
C LYS A 395 2.35 -16.95 5.49
N ASP A 396 1.86 -18.11 5.08
CA ASP A 396 1.90 -19.33 5.90
C ASP A 396 3.33 -19.80 6.16
N PHE A 397 4.25 -19.64 5.20
CA PHE A 397 5.67 -19.94 5.39
C PHE A 397 6.31 -19.08 6.50
N PHE A 398 5.87 -17.81 6.66
CA PHE A 398 6.37 -16.91 7.68
C PHE A 398 5.53 -16.83 8.96
N ALA A 399 4.51 -17.69 9.14
CA ALA A 399 3.50 -17.57 10.19
C ALA A 399 4.08 -17.30 11.58
N ASP A 400 5.15 -17.99 11.97
CA ASP A 400 5.79 -17.91 13.30
C ASP A 400 6.45 -16.53 13.56
N ARG A 401 6.74 -15.74 12.52
CA ARG A 401 7.46 -14.46 12.63
C ARG A 401 6.63 -13.24 12.26
N LEU A 402 5.43 -13.42 11.70
CA LEU A 402 4.62 -12.30 11.21
C LEU A 402 4.24 -11.32 12.31
N GLN A 403 3.90 -11.82 13.50
CA GLN A 403 3.48 -10.97 14.60
C GLN A 403 4.63 -10.09 15.12
N ASP A 404 5.80 -10.69 15.30
CA ASP A 404 6.99 -9.98 15.76
C ASP A 404 7.49 -8.99 14.70
N GLY A 405 7.53 -9.39 13.43
CA GLY A 405 7.90 -8.54 12.32
C GLY A 405 6.98 -7.33 12.16
N ALA A 406 5.67 -7.53 12.25
CA ALA A 406 4.68 -6.45 12.19
C ALA A 406 4.85 -5.45 13.36
N LYS A 407 5.08 -5.95 14.58
CA LYS A 407 5.30 -5.12 15.78
C LYS A 407 6.58 -4.28 15.66
N GLN A 408 7.68 -4.88 15.25
CA GLN A 408 8.95 -4.17 15.09
C GLN A 408 8.90 -3.16 13.95
N SER A 409 8.29 -3.51 12.82
CA SER A 409 8.05 -2.60 11.71
C SER A 409 7.20 -1.40 12.10
N SER A 410 6.16 -1.60 12.92
CA SER A 410 5.34 -0.49 13.44
C SER A 410 6.13 0.47 14.30
N ARG A 411 6.99 -0.04 15.18
CA ARG A 411 7.90 0.79 16.00
C ARG A 411 8.90 1.58 15.17
N LEU A 412 9.46 0.95 14.12
CA LEU A 412 10.36 1.64 13.18
C LEU A 412 9.64 2.81 12.51
N ILE A 413 8.40 2.60 12.05
CA ILE A 413 7.58 3.63 11.40
C ILE A 413 7.25 4.78 12.37
N GLU A 414 6.89 4.47 13.62
CA GLU A 414 6.62 5.49 14.64
C GLU A 414 7.84 6.39 14.89
N LYS A 415 9.05 5.83 14.98
CA LYS A 415 10.30 6.61 15.11
C LYS A 415 10.57 7.51 13.90
N LEU A 416 10.24 7.07 12.69
CA LEU A 416 10.44 7.86 11.49
C LEU A 416 9.38 8.96 11.28
N SER A 417 8.34 8.96 12.10
CA SER A 417 7.25 9.94 12.05
C SER A 417 7.41 11.05 13.09
N GLN A 418 8.37 10.92 13.98
CA GLN A 418 8.80 11.93 14.96
C GLN A 418 9.91 12.82 14.40
#